data_a2d69b777046e0c2b0a05362156f2a73
#
_entry.id   a2d69b777046e0c2b0a05362156f2a73
#
_cell.length_a   1.000
_cell.length_b   1.000
_cell.length_c   1.000
_cell.angle_alpha   90.00
_cell.angle_beta   90.00
_cell.angle_gamma   90.00
#
_symmetry.space_group_name_H-M   'P 1'
#
loop_
_entity.id
_entity.type
_entity.pdbx_description
1 polymer ?
#
loop_
_entity_poly.entity_id
_entity_poly.type
_entity_poly.pdbx_seq_one_letter_code
_entity_poly.pdbx_strand_id
1 'polypeptide(L)'
;MPWALDSSEDDVYQEPSLPVRPSSRVRGFVCAVAAAALVTLTAAAPPPAADSRAAADSRAVADPAAVVRDWNAVATDTIKAALGPRPSGQAAVWEGFVSVAVYNAVVGIEGGYALYKWHERGPARASSAAAAATAAHDVLLTCFPAFGARLDTAYADTLAALPAGQATDRGVAYGRRAAARVIELREGDGRFADVPFTAAPAPGVWRPTPPAFQPFIDTWLAGLRPLLLASPRQFRPGGPPALSSAAYARDLQELKAMGAKTGSGRSARQTETALFFSGNLVEQVQTAVRDHAARHRLGIAETARLFAAVNASATDAVVTAWDAKLHYASWRPITAIRLADTDGNPATTADPAWEPLLVTPPHPDYVAGHTTVAAAVARALTGVLGTSHIDLHVPSDVTGSTRFYGSADDLDRDVVDARVWGGVHSRTADVAGCRAGARLAAWALDHYFQPVAGDGTHPSPPARTARQGRLAGPRCGGDRG
;
A
#
# COMPACT_ATOMS: atom_id res chain seq x y z
N MET A 1 -17.60 -46.23 -2.36
CA MET A 1 -17.83 -46.39 -3.80
C MET A 1 -17.40 -45.09 -4.47
N PRO A 2 -16.38 -45.14 -5.35
CA PRO A 2 -15.82 -43.93 -5.97
C PRO A 2 -16.57 -43.60 -7.25
N TRP A 3 -16.81 -42.29 -7.50
CA TRP A 3 -17.26 -41.80 -8.80
C TRP A 3 -16.05 -41.23 -9.53
N ALA A 4 -15.77 -41.83 -10.67
CA ALA A 4 -14.73 -41.48 -11.61
C ALA A 4 -15.07 -40.15 -12.30
N LEU A 5 -14.03 -39.33 -12.47
CA LEU A 5 -14.02 -38.17 -13.35
C LEU A 5 -13.91 -38.64 -14.80
N ASP A 6 -14.83 -38.23 -15.63
CA ASP A 6 -14.73 -38.32 -17.07
C ASP A 6 -14.15 -37.01 -17.62
N SER A 7 -13.04 -37.17 -18.32
CA SER A 7 -12.30 -36.11 -19.00
C SER A 7 -12.65 -36.11 -20.47
N SER A 8 -13.28 -35.06 -20.98
CA SER A 8 -13.10 -34.60 -22.36
C SER A 8 -13.95 -33.35 -22.61
N GLU A 9 -13.29 -32.23 -22.86
CA GLU A 9 -13.55 -31.38 -24.04
C GLU A 9 -12.62 -30.16 -23.98
N ASP A 10 -11.55 -30.29 -24.80
CA ASP A 10 -10.70 -29.20 -25.23
C ASP A 10 -11.48 -28.30 -26.19
N ASP A 11 -11.79 -27.06 -25.80
CA ASP A 11 -12.17 -26.01 -26.74
C ASP A 11 -11.10 -24.92 -26.80
N VAL A 12 -10.38 -24.98 -27.93
CA VAL A 12 -9.29 -24.11 -28.34
C VAL A 12 -9.86 -22.77 -28.79
N TYR A 13 -9.63 -21.69 -28.01
CA TYR A 13 -9.82 -20.32 -28.49
C TYR A 13 -8.61 -19.89 -29.32
N GLN A 14 -8.78 -19.81 -30.65
CA GLN A 14 -7.85 -19.19 -31.58
C GLN A 14 -7.98 -17.67 -31.54
N GLU A 15 -6.87 -16.98 -31.27
CA GLU A 15 -6.72 -15.56 -31.51
C GLU A 15 -6.58 -15.25 -33.01
N PRO A 16 -7.18 -14.16 -33.54
CA PRO A 16 -6.98 -13.77 -34.92
C PRO A 16 -5.64 -13.02 -35.08
N SER A 17 -4.77 -13.60 -35.91
CA SER A 17 -3.49 -13.03 -36.35
C SER A 17 -3.69 -11.85 -37.31
N LEU A 18 -3.08 -10.70 -36.99
CA LEU A 18 -2.97 -9.54 -37.89
C LEU A 18 -1.77 -9.71 -38.86
N PRO A 19 -1.87 -9.23 -40.12
CA PRO A 19 -0.86 -9.47 -41.15
C PRO A 19 0.38 -8.59 -40.99
N VAL A 20 1.54 -9.23 -41.14
CA VAL A 20 2.87 -8.62 -41.24
C VAL A 20 3.06 -7.98 -42.60
N ARG A 21 3.42 -6.69 -42.64
CA ARG A 21 3.88 -6.02 -43.89
C ARG A 21 5.40 -6.14 -44.04
N PRO A 22 5.91 -6.36 -45.27
CA PRO A 22 7.34 -6.57 -45.51
C PRO A 22 8.15 -5.26 -45.56
N SER A 23 9.35 -5.33 -45.01
CA SER A 23 10.38 -4.27 -45.02
C SER A 23 10.97 -4.06 -46.41
N SER A 24 10.98 -2.83 -46.90
CA SER A 24 11.72 -2.41 -48.10
C SER A 24 13.19 -2.09 -47.76
N ARG A 25 14.08 -2.79 -48.45
CA ARG A 25 15.53 -2.49 -48.51
C ARG A 25 15.76 -1.22 -49.31
N VAL A 26 16.59 -0.32 -48.81
CA VAL A 26 17.26 0.71 -49.60
C VAL A 26 18.76 0.52 -49.47
N ARG A 27 19.38 0.41 -50.66
CA ARG A 27 20.80 0.21 -50.93
C ARG A 27 21.61 1.50 -50.69
N GLY A 28 22.87 1.29 -50.34
CA GLY A 28 23.86 2.28 -50.02
C GLY A 28 24.32 3.18 -51.15
N PHE A 29 25.03 4.22 -50.75
CA PHE A 29 26.01 4.91 -51.58
C PHE A 29 27.25 5.26 -50.73
N VAL A 30 28.39 4.76 -51.18
CA VAL A 30 29.73 5.08 -50.69
C VAL A 30 30.22 6.27 -51.48
N CYS A 31 30.72 7.31 -50.83
CA CYS A 31 31.65 8.28 -51.45
C CYS A 31 32.76 8.60 -50.46
N ALA A 32 33.95 8.12 -50.80
CA ALA A 32 35.18 8.49 -50.13
C ALA A 32 35.70 9.80 -50.76
N VAL A 33 36.11 10.74 -49.93
CA VAL A 33 37.04 11.82 -50.32
C VAL A 33 38.10 11.92 -49.23
N ALA A 34 39.33 11.60 -49.65
CA ALA A 34 40.55 11.80 -48.87
C ALA A 34 41.05 13.25 -49.05
N ALA A 35 41.31 13.91 -47.94
CA ALA A 35 42.15 15.13 -47.97
C ALA A 35 43.19 15.01 -46.82
N ALA A 36 44.44 14.83 -47.22
CA ALA A 36 45.59 14.85 -46.34
C ALA A 36 45.95 16.31 -45.97
N ALA A 37 46.04 16.60 -44.70
CA ALA A 37 46.70 17.82 -44.23
C ALA A 37 47.79 17.41 -43.22
N LEU A 38 49.03 17.67 -43.63
CA LEU A 38 50.25 17.60 -42.82
C LEU A 38 50.15 18.68 -41.71
N VAL A 39 50.19 18.29 -40.44
CA VAL A 39 50.46 19.23 -39.34
C VAL A 39 51.62 18.70 -38.52
N THR A 40 52.66 19.54 -38.45
CA THR A 40 53.92 19.34 -37.77
C THR A 40 53.71 19.19 -36.25
N LEU A 41 54.24 18.09 -35.67
CA LEU A 41 54.33 17.89 -34.23
C LEU A 41 55.38 18.82 -33.64
N THR A 42 55.01 19.75 -32.81
CA THR A 42 55.88 20.31 -31.75
C THR A 42 55.62 19.54 -30.48
N ALA A 43 56.65 18.84 -30.00
CA ALA A 43 56.61 18.12 -28.73
C ALA A 43 56.58 19.11 -27.57
N ALA A 44 55.48 19.20 -26.86
CA ALA A 44 55.41 19.83 -25.54
C ALA A 44 55.67 18.78 -24.47
N ALA A 45 56.50 19.10 -23.49
CA ALA A 45 56.82 18.25 -22.34
C ALA A 45 55.57 17.94 -21.51
N PRO A 46 55.44 16.72 -20.94
CA PRO A 46 54.32 16.39 -20.11
C PRO A 46 54.34 17.22 -18.80
N PRO A 47 53.17 17.71 -18.33
CA PRO A 47 53.06 18.30 -17.01
C PRO A 47 53.34 17.24 -15.91
N PRO A 48 53.85 17.65 -14.72
CA PRO A 48 54.10 16.69 -13.65
C PRO A 48 52.83 15.98 -13.26
N ALA A 49 52.93 14.67 -12.99
CA ALA A 49 51.88 13.84 -12.50
C ALA A 49 51.32 14.42 -11.18
N ALA A 50 50.19 15.13 -11.30
CA ALA A 50 49.40 15.49 -10.13
C ALA A 50 48.79 14.23 -9.54
N ASP A 51 48.96 14.08 -8.26
CA ASP A 51 48.58 12.95 -7.42
C ASP A 51 47.22 12.36 -7.78
N SER A 52 47.24 11.20 -8.45
CA SER A 52 46.05 10.36 -8.68
C SER A 52 45.51 9.69 -7.42
N ARG A 53 46.00 10.10 -6.22
CA ARG A 53 45.49 9.62 -4.93
C ARG A 53 44.31 10.40 -4.38
N ALA A 54 44.00 11.59 -4.86
CA ALA A 54 42.86 12.39 -4.40
C ALA A 54 41.51 12.07 -5.13
N ALA A 55 41.54 11.28 -6.20
CA ALA A 55 40.33 10.94 -6.97
C ALA A 55 39.70 9.60 -6.59
N ALA A 56 40.25 8.87 -5.62
CA ALA A 56 39.77 7.57 -5.21
C ALA A 56 38.85 7.57 -3.95
N ASP A 57 38.68 8.74 -3.30
CA ASP A 57 37.97 8.82 -2.00
C ASP A 57 36.61 9.53 -2.04
N SER A 58 36.07 9.86 -3.19
CA SER A 58 34.67 10.30 -3.30
C SER A 58 33.78 9.19 -3.87
N ARG A 59 33.84 7.98 -3.34
CA ARG A 59 32.64 7.13 -3.33
C ARG A 59 31.65 7.86 -2.43
N ALA A 60 30.67 8.49 -3.04
CA ALA A 60 29.54 9.02 -2.31
C ALA A 60 29.08 7.91 -1.34
N VAL A 61 29.11 8.20 -0.04
CA VAL A 61 28.61 7.28 0.98
C VAL A 61 27.19 6.97 0.55
N ALA A 62 26.96 5.74 0.09
CA ALA A 62 25.65 5.34 -0.39
C ALA A 62 24.66 5.61 0.74
N ASP A 63 23.56 6.33 0.43
CA ASP A 63 22.52 6.65 1.41
C ASP A 63 21.96 5.36 2.04
N PRO A 64 22.25 5.04 3.31
CA PRO A 64 21.78 3.78 3.91
C PRO A 64 20.25 3.66 3.92
N ALA A 65 19.53 4.78 3.92
CA ALA A 65 18.07 4.81 3.87
C ALA A 65 17.53 4.37 2.49
N ALA A 66 18.35 4.46 1.43
CA ALA A 66 17.98 3.93 0.13
C ALA A 66 17.65 2.44 0.20
N VAL A 67 18.42 1.66 0.97
CA VAL A 67 18.18 0.21 1.10
C VAL A 67 16.78 -0.09 1.64
N VAL A 68 16.28 0.69 2.60
CA VAL A 68 14.91 0.52 3.12
C VAL A 68 13.87 0.82 2.04
N ARG A 69 14.08 1.89 1.25
CA ARG A 69 13.18 2.26 0.14
C ARG A 69 13.20 1.24 -0.98
N ASP A 70 14.38 0.76 -1.34
CA ASP A 70 14.57 -0.23 -2.41
C ASP A 70 13.94 -1.57 -2.05
N TRP A 71 14.13 -2.03 -0.81
CA TRP A 71 13.49 -3.26 -0.34
C TRP A 71 11.98 -3.12 -0.14
N ASN A 72 11.48 -1.93 0.15
CA ASN A 72 10.03 -1.68 0.07
C ASN A 72 9.53 -1.77 -1.39
N ALA A 73 10.30 -1.29 -2.38
CA ALA A 73 9.95 -1.47 -3.79
C ALA A 73 9.96 -2.96 -4.19
N VAL A 74 10.99 -3.71 -3.80
CA VAL A 74 11.07 -5.17 -4.02
C VAL A 74 9.87 -5.88 -3.39
N ALA A 75 9.45 -5.48 -2.18
CA ALA A 75 8.27 -6.03 -1.51
C ALA A 75 7.01 -5.74 -2.31
N THR A 76 6.77 -4.47 -2.67
CA THR A 76 5.59 -4.06 -3.46
C THR A 76 5.50 -4.83 -4.78
N ASP A 77 6.61 -4.94 -5.51
CA ASP A 77 6.68 -5.65 -6.79
C ASP A 77 6.43 -7.16 -6.63
N THR A 78 6.98 -7.76 -5.58
CA THR A 78 6.79 -9.20 -5.28
C THR A 78 5.34 -9.50 -4.93
N ILE A 79 4.75 -8.67 -4.07
CA ILE A 79 3.34 -8.78 -3.64
C ILE A 79 2.41 -8.60 -4.86
N LYS A 80 2.67 -7.60 -5.71
CA LYS A 80 1.91 -7.36 -6.94
C LYS A 80 2.01 -8.53 -7.91
N ALA A 81 3.20 -9.09 -8.08
CA ALA A 81 3.42 -10.25 -8.95
C ALA A 81 2.71 -11.51 -8.43
N ALA A 82 2.67 -11.70 -7.09
CA ALA A 82 2.03 -12.84 -6.45
C ALA A 82 0.49 -12.76 -6.44
N LEU A 83 -0.07 -11.56 -6.25
CA LEU A 83 -1.51 -11.35 -6.02
C LEU A 83 -2.25 -10.79 -7.23
N GLY A 84 -1.53 -10.43 -8.28
CA GLY A 84 -2.08 -9.77 -9.47
C GLY A 84 -2.19 -8.24 -9.33
N PRO A 85 -2.62 -7.56 -10.40
CA PRO A 85 -2.58 -6.09 -10.49
C PRO A 85 -3.61 -5.38 -9.61
N ARG A 86 -4.64 -6.08 -9.16
CA ARG A 86 -5.70 -5.55 -8.29
C ARG A 86 -5.93 -6.47 -7.11
N PRO A 87 -4.92 -6.63 -6.23
CA PRO A 87 -5.10 -7.44 -5.03
C PRO A 87 -6.18 -6.79 -4.18
N SER A 88 -6.88 -7.61 -3.41
CA SER A 88 -7.75 -7.10 -2.35
C SER A 88 -6.93 -6.45 -1.23
N GLY A 89 -7.54 -6.19 -0.09
CA GLY A 89 -6.83 -5.63 1.07
C GLY A 89 -5.62 -6.42 1.54
N GLN A 90 -5.45 -7.68 1.13
CA GLN A 90 -4.35 -8.54 1.60
C GLN A 90 -2.95 -8.00 1.28
N ALA A 91 -2.76 -7.19 0.22
CA ALA A 91 -1.46 -6.59 -0.08
C ALA A 91 -0.92 -5.78 1.10
N ALA A 92 -1.77 -5.04 1.82
CA ALA A 92 -1.37 -4.27 3.00
C ALA A 92 -0.85 -5.14 4.15
N VAL A 93 -1.33 -6.40 4.26
CA VAL A 93 -0.87 -7.34 5.29
C VAL A 93 0.60 -7.69 5.09
N TRP A 94 0.98 -8.01 3.86
CA TRP A 94 2.34 -8.39 3.53
C TRP A 94 3.33 -7.23 3.64
N GLU A 95 2.92 -6.04 3.20
CA GLU A 95 3.70 -4.81 3.40
C GLU A 95 3.92 -4.53 4.90
N GLY A 96 2.91 -4.76 5.73
CA GLY A 96 3.01 -4.62 7.18
C GLY A 96 4.04 -5.57 7.79
N PHE A 97 4.05 -6.85 7.38
CA PHE A 97 4.99 -7.85 7.92
C PHE A 97 6.44 -7.51 7.58
N VAL A 98 6.69 -7.17 6.32
CA VAL A 98 8.03 -6.74 5.88
C VAL A 98 8.48 -5.49 6.64
N SER A 99 7.60 -4.49 6.72
CA SER A 99 7.96 -3.19 7.31
C SER A 99 8.26 -3.26 8.81
N VAL A 100 7.54 -4.08 9.59
CA VAL A 100 7.83 -4.22 11.01
C VAL A 100 9.10 -5.05 11.27
N ALA A 101 9.47 -5.98 10.38
CA ALA A 101 10.73 -6.71 10.46
C ALA A 101 11.92 -5.79 10.14
N VAL A 102 11.83 -5.01 9.06
CA VAL A 102 12.82 -4.00 8.67
C VAL A 102 12.98 -2.96 9.77
N TYR A 103 11.89 -2.48 10.35
CA TYR A 103 11.92 -1.55 11.47
C TYR A 103 12.70 -2.09 12.67
N ASN A 104 12.40 -3.31 13.11
CA ASN A 104 13.12 -3.93 14.21
C ASN A 104 14.60 -4.13 13.89
N ALA A 105 14.93 -4.52 12.66
CA ALA A 105 16.30 -4.71 12.21
C ALA A 105 17.11 -3.38 12.23
N VAL A 106 16.49 -2.30 11.75
CA VAL A 106 17.15 -0.98 11.70
C VAL A 106 17.21 -0.35 13.08
N VAL A 107 16.07 -0.21 13.75
CA VAL A 107 15.99 0.52 15.03
C VAL A 107 16.68 -0.23 16.16
N GLY A 108 16.80 -1.55 16.07
CA GLY A 108 17.60 -2.32 17.02
C GLY A 108 19.07 -1.97 17.00
N ILE A 109 19.62 -1.56 15.84
CA ILE A 109 21.01 -1.13 15.67
C ILE A 109 21.15 0.38 15.88
N GLU A 110 20.31 1.18 15.23
CA GLU A 110 20.39 2.65 15.26
C GLU A 110 19.86 3.26 16.56
N GLY A 111 18.97 2.58 17.28
CA GLY A 111 18.32 3.13 18.47
C GLY A 111 17.24 4.16 18.17
N GLY A 112 16.99 5.06 19.11
CA GLY A 112 16.09 6.20 19.00
C GLY A 112 14.61 5.90 19.18
N TYR A 113 14.15 4.67 18.96
CA TYR A 113 12.76 4.27 19.05
C TYR A 113 12.57 2.94 19.75
N ALA A 114 11.34 2.70 20.28
CA ALA A 114 10.95 1.44 20.90
C ALA A 114 10.77 0.34 19.83
N LEU A 115 11.34 -0.84 20.07
CA LEU A 115 11.19 -1.99 19.18
C LEU A 115 9.74 -2.50 19.14
N TYR A 116 9.32 -3.00 18.01
CA TYR A 116 8.00 -3.60 17.84
C TYR A 116 7.97 -5.03 18.42
N LYS A 117 7.30 -5.22 19.55
CA LYS A 117 7.07 -6.52 20.21
C LYS A 117 8.36 -7.38 20.34
N TRP A 118 9.47 -6.71 20.57
CA TRP A 118 10.79 -7.32 20.70
C TRP A 118 11.64 -6.51 21.68
N HIS A 119 12.68 -7.14 22.26
CA HIS A 119 13.54 -6.49 23.26
C HIS A 119 15.04 -6.61 22.94
N GLU A 120 15.41 -7.46 21.99
CA GLU A 120 16.80 -7.69 21.64
C GLU A 120 17.36 -6.50 20.84
N ARG A 121 18.43 -5.88 21.31
CA ARG A 121 19.16 -4.84 20.60
C ARG A 121 20.22 -5.44 19.69
N GLY A 122 20.48 -4.76 18.58
CA GLY A 122 21.52 -5.13 17.62
C GLY A 122 22.92 -4.86 18.16
N PRO A 123 23.93 -5.55 17.61
CA PRO A 123 25.33 -5.30 18.00
C PRO A 123 25.75 -3.89 17.61
N ALA A 124 26.53 -3.25 18.48
CA ALA A 124 27.15 -1.96 18.17
C ALA A 124 27.96 -2.05 16.86
N ARG A 125 27.86 -1.01 16.03
CA ARG A 125 28.55 -0.90 14.74
C ARG A 125 28.17 -1.99 13.71
N ALA A 126 27.04 -2.66 13.86
CA ALA A 126 26.49 -3.48 12.79
C ALA A 126 25.93 -2.60 11.66
N SER A 127 25.90 -3.10 10.43
CA SER A 127 25.29 -2.41 9.30
C SER A 127 23.76 -2.52 9.37
N SER A 128 23.10 -1.41 9.67
CA SER A 128 21.63 -1.33 9.66
C SER A 128 21.05 -1.53 8.25
N ALA A 129 21.78 -1.12 7.22
CA ALA A 129 21.40 -1.37 5.82
C ALA A 129 21.41 -2.88 5.50
N ALA A 130 22.47 -3.61 5.89
CA ALA A 130 22.50 -5.07 5.71
C ALA A 130 21.41 -5.77 6.52
N ALA A 131 21.13 -5.29 7.74
CA ALA A 131 20.07 -5.82 8.58
C ALA A 131 18.68 -5.59 7.96
N ALA A 132 18.43 -4.41 7.39
CA ALA A 132 17.20 -4.07 6.69
C ALA A 132 16.95 -4.98 5.49
N ALA A 133 17.96 -5.11 4.61
CA ALA A 133 17.89 -5.97 3.43
C ALA A 133 17.60 -7.43 3.82
N THR A 134 18.32 -7.95 4.82
CA THR A 134 18.15 -9.33 5.28
C THR A 134 16.77 -9.56 5.89
N ALA A 135 16.28 -8.61 6.70
CA ALA A 135 14.96 -8.74 7.32
C ALA A 135 13.84 -8.74 6.28
N ALA A 136 13.93 -7.87 5.27
CA ALA A 136 12.96 -7.82 4.18
C ALA A 136 13.00 -9.10 3.34
N HIS A 137 14.20 -9.51 2.92
CA HIS A 137 14.44 -10.74 2.15
C HIS A 137 13.81 -11.96 2.82
N ASP A 138 14.16 -12.22 4.08
CA ASP A 138 13.77 -13.43 4.78
C ASP A 138 12.24 -13.51 5.03
N VAL A 139 11.59 -12.36 5.33
CA VAL A 139 10.12 -12.31 5.43
C VAL A 139 9.47 -12.54 4.08
N LEU A 140 9.97 -11.91 3.01
CA LEU A 140 9.43 -12.09 1.66
C LEU A 140 9.61 -13.52 1.17
N LEU A 141 10.78 -14.11 1.37
CA LEU A 141 11.05 -15.49 1.00
C LEU A 141 10.13 -16.48 1.73
N THR A 142 9.87 -16.23 3.01
CA THR A 142 8.93 -17.05 3.81
C THR A 142 7.49 -16.93 3.29
N CYS A 143 7.05 -15.70 2.94
CA CYS A 143 5.68 -15.45 2.50
C CYS A 143 5.46 -15.81 1.02
N PHE A 144 6.49 -15.69 0.18
CA PHE A 144 6.43 -15.85 -1.27
C PHE A 144 7.57 -16.72 -1.81
N PRO A 145 7.69 -18.00 -1.40
CA PRO A 145 8.82 -18.87 -1.76
C PRO A 145 8.95 -19.09 -3.27
N ALA A 146 7.87 -18.95 -4.03
CA ALA A 146 7.90 -19.04 -5.49
C ALA A 146 8.73 -17.93 -6.18
N PHE A 147 9.02 -16.85 -5.46
CA PHE A 147 9.84 -15.74 -5.95
C PHE A 147 11.29 -15.80 -5.44
N GLY A 148 11.70 -16.91 -4.83
CA GLY A 148 13.01 -17.07 -4.16
C GLY A 148 14.18 -16.64 -5.04
N ALA A 149 14.31 -17.15 -6.25
CA ALA A 149 15.43 -16.81 -7.14
C ALA A 149 15.54 -15.29 -7.42
N ARG A 150 14.42 -14.60 -7.59
CA ARG A 150 14.41 -13.14 -7.78
C ARG A 150 14.80 -12.41 -6.49
N LEU A 151 14.30 -12.85 -5.35
CA LEU A 151 14.61 -12.28 -4.04
C LEU A 151 16.08 -12.50 -3.69
N ASP A 152 16.61 -13.68 -3.91
CA ASP A 152 18.03 -14.01 -3.68
C ASP A 152 18.96 -13.15 -4.53
N THR A 153 18.62 -12.92 -5.81
CA THR A 153 19.39 -12.03 -6.69
C THR A 153 19.40 -10.61 -6.15
N ALA A 154 18.24 -10.04 -5.86
CA ALA A 154 18.14 -8.68 -5.31
C ALA A 154 18.90 -8.54 -3.97
N TYR A 155 18.89 -9.58 -3.16
CA TYR A 155 19.61 -9.63 -1.88
C TYR A 155 21.14 -9.68 -2.08
N ALA A 156 21.62 -10.55 -2.98
CA ALA A 156 23.03 -10.63 -3.31
C ALA A 156 23.55 -9.30 -3.87
N ASP A 157 22.81 -8.66 -4.77
CA ASP A 157 23.16 -7.37 -5.35
C ASP A 157 23.23 -6.27 -4.27
N THR A 158 22.25 -6.26 -3.35
CA THR A 158 22.25 -5.31 -2.23
C THR A 158 23.48 -5.49 -1.34
N LEU A 159 23.80 -6.73 -0.95
CA LEU A 159 24.97 -6.99 -0.09
C LEU A 159 26.29 -6.67 -0.80
N ALA A 160 26.40 -6.95 -2.10
CA ALA A 160 27.61 -6.63 -2.89
C ALA A 160 27.84 -5.11 -2.99
N ALA A 161 26.80 -4.28 -2.90
CA ALA A 161 26.91 -2.83 -2.90
C ALA A 161 27.31 -2.25 -1.55
N LEU A 162 27.22 -3.01 -0.45
CA LEU A 162 27.62 -2.59 0.88
C LEU A 162 29.09 -2.86 1.16
N PRO A 163 29.74 -2.10 2.08
CA PRO A 163 31.11 -2.40 2.50
C PRO A 163 31.22 -3.81 3.09
N ALA A 164 32.14 -4.63 2.56
CA ALA A 164 32.39 -5.96 3.09
C ALA A 164 33.02 -5.91 4.49
N GLY A 165 32.74 -6.91 5.34
CA GLY A 165 33.38 -7.11 6.63
C GLY A 165 32.42 -7.25 7.80
N GLN A 166 32.99 -7.25 9.01
CA GLN A 166 32.27 -7.59 10.25
C GLN A 166 30.98 -6.75 10.50
N ALA A 167 30.94 -5.49 10.08
CA ALA A 167 29.74 -4.68 10.25
C ALA A 167 28.56 -5.25 9.45
N THR A 168 28.82 -5.61 8.20
CA THR A 168 27.83 -6.24 7.32
C THR A 168 27.44 -7.63 7.82
N ASP A 169 28.40 -8.46 8.22
CA ASP A 169 28.13 -9.80 8.77
C ASP A 169 27.25 -9.75 10.03
N ARG A 170 27.53 -8.80 10.94
CA ARG A 170 26.71 -8.55 12.14
C ARG A 170 25.31 -8.05 11.78
N GLY A 171 25.21 -7.18 10.77
CA GLY A 171 23.95 -6.67 10.25
C GLY A 171 23.08 -7.81 9.70
N VAL A 172 23.64 -8.65 8.83
CA VAL A 172 22.98 -9.84 8.29
C VAL A 172 22.48 -10.76 9.41
N ALA A 173 23.35 -11.09 10.37
CA ALA A 173 22.98 -11.96 11.49
C ALA A 173 21.84 -11.37 12.33
N TYR A 174 21.83 -10.06 12.53
CA TYR A 174 20.78 -9.39 13.30
C TYR A 174 19.47 -9.28 12.48
N GLY A 175 19.54 -8.97 11.19
CA GLY A 175 18.38 -8.92 10.29
C GLY A 175 17.63 -10.25 10.24
N ARG A 176 18.36 -11.39 10.19
CA ARG A 176 17.76 -12.74 10.28
C ARG A 176 16.95 -12.94 11.56
N ARG A 177 17.48 -12.49 12.71
CA ARG A 177 16.75 -12.60 13.98
C ARG A 177 15.52 -11.70 14.02
N ALA A 178 15.60 -10.50 13.45
CA ALA A 178 14.45 -9.60 13.35
C ALA A 178 13.33 -10.19 12.46
N ALA A 179 13.70 -10.77 11.31
CA ALA A 179 12.77 -11.50 10.46
C ALA A 179 12.14 -12.69 11.19
N ALA A 180 12.98 -13.56 11.79
CA ALA A 180 12.51 -14.73 12.52
C ALA A 180 11.53 -14.36 13.64
N ARG A 181 11.78 -13.26 14.35
CA ARG A 181 10.87 -12.76 15.38
C ARG A 181 9.49 -12.38 14.83
N VAL A 182 9.44 -11.72 13.68
CA VAL A 182 8.15 -11.35 13.06
C VAL A 182 7.45 -12.58 12.52
N ILE A 183 8.16 -13.50 11.89
CA ILE A 183 7.61 -14.78 11.40
C ILE A 183 6.97 -15.55 12.57
N GLU A 184 7.69 -15.71 13.69
CA GLU A 184 7.19 -16.34 14.92
C GLU A 184 5.93 -15.64 15.44
N LEU A 185 5.92 -14.31 15.53
CA LEU A 185 4.75 -13.55 15.96
C LEU A 185 3.52 -13.76 15.06
N ARG A 186 3.73 -14.20 13.83
CA ARG A 186 2.67 -14.43 12.85
C ARG A 186 2.29 -15.90 12.67
N GLU A 187 2.87 -16.81 13.45
CA GLU A 187 2.42 -18.21 13.50
C GLU A 187 1.00 -18.28 14.05
N GLY A 188 0.13 -19.06 13.40
CA GLY A 188 -1.26 -19.25 13.80
C GLY A 188 -2.04 -17.93 13.92
N ASP A 189 -1.79 -16.97 13.04
CA ASP A 189 -2.41 -15.65 13.10
C ASP A 189 -3.78 -15.55 12.42
N GLY A 190 -4.28 -16.64 11.86
CA GLY A 190 -5.56 -16.70 11.17
C GLY A 190 -5.50 -16.46 9.66
N ARG A 191 -4.29 -16.28 9.08
CA ARG A 191 -4.15 -16.20 7.62
C ARG A 191 -4.70 -17.45 6.95
N PHE A 192 -5.47 -17.23 5.88
CA PHE A 192 -6.07 -18.29 5.05
C PHE A 192 -7.02 -19.23 5.80
N ALA A 193 -7.45 -18.86 7.03
CA ALA A 193 -8.49 -19.62 7.71
C ALA A 193 -9.77 -19.62 6.89
N ASP A 194 -10.48 -20.73 6.90
CA ASP A 194 -11.82 -20.80 6.32
C ASP A 194 -12.80 -20.01 7.19
N VAL A 195 -13.22 -18.85 6.71
CA VAL A 195 -14.21 -17.98 7.38
C VAL A 195 -15.41 -17.83 6.46
N PRO A 196 -16.42 -18.69 6.57
CA PRO A 196 -17.54 -18.69 5.65
C PRO A 196 -18.44 -17.45 5.82
N PHE A 197 -18.92 -16.91 4.70
CA PHE A 197 -20.00 -15.93 4.71
C PHE A 197 -21.34 -16.66 4.65
N THR A 198 -22.09 -16.68 5.76
CA THR A 198 -23.30 -17.50 5.94
C THR A 198 -24.60 -16.70 5.94
N ALA A 199 -24.53 -15.37 5.76
CA ALA A 199 -25.75 -14.55 5.77
C ALA A 199 -26.66 -14.89 4.56
N ALA A 200 -27.90 -15.21 4.85
CA ALA A 200 -28.89 -15.49 3.82
C ALA A 200 -29.25 -14.21 3.03
N PRO A 201 -29.50 -14.30 1.71
CA PRO A 201 -29.96 -13.16 0.92
C PRO A 201 -31.25 -12.56 1.46
N ALA A 202 -31.19 -11.26 1.80
CA ALA A 202 -32.33 -10.48 2.26
C ALA A 202 -32.15 -9.01 1.84
N PRO A 203 -33.15 -8.14 1.90
CA PRO A 203 -32.95 -6.70 1.77
C PRO A 203 -31.87 -6.20 2.74
N GLY A 204 -30.94 -5.39 2.23
CA GLY A 204 -29.81 -4.90 3.03
C GLY A 204 -28.63 -5.86 3.13
N VAL A 205 -28.79 -7.16 2.84
CA VAL A 205 -27.72 -8.16 2.95
C VAL A 205 -26.98 -8.31 1.63
N TRP A 206 -25.64 -8.34 1.72
CA TRP A 206 -24.74 -8.51 0.59
C TRP A 206 -24.97 -9.86 -0.13
N ARG A 207 -24.81 -9.81 -1.42
CA ARG A 207 -24.76 -10.97 -2.32
C ARG A 207 -23.76 -10.71 -3.44
N PRO A 208 -23.26 -11.75 -4.12
CA PRO A 208 -22.43 -11.59 -5.31
C PRO A 208 -23.03 -10.62 -6.32
N THR A 209 -22.19 -9.78 -6.91
CA THR A 209 -22.60 -8.70 -7.83
C THR A 209 -22.10 -8.94 -9.24
N PRO A 210 -22.83 -8.45 -10.29
CA PRO A 210 -22.36 -8.56 -11.65
C PRO A 210 -21.06 -7.77 -11.88
N PRO A 211 -20.27 -8.10 -12.95
CA PRO A 211 -20.60 -9.12 -13.95
C PRO A 211 -20.20 -10.54 -13.53
N ALA A 212 -19.21 -10.70 -12.63
CA ALA A 212 -18.58 -11.99 -12.37
C ALA A 212 -19.23 -12.80 -11.25
N PHE A 213 -20.13 -12.21 -10.46
CA PHE A 213 -20.83 -12.86 -9.34
C PHE A 213 -19.90 -13.65 -8.40
N GLN A 214 -18.69 -13.12 -8.17
CA GLN A 214 -17.71 -13.76 -7.29
C GLN A 214 -18.20 -13.82 -5.85
N PRO A 215 -17.83 -14.88 -5.09
CA PRO A 215 -18.09 -14.96 -3.65
C PRO A 215 -17.33 -13.86 -2.88
N PHE A 216 -17.64 -13.70 -1.60
CA PHE A 216 -16.90 -12.79 -0.72
C PHE A 216 -15.44 -13.25 -0.60
N ILE A 217 -14.52 -12.46 -1.12
CA ILE A 217 -13.08 -12.79 -1.14
C ILE A 217 -12.38 -12.40 0.15
N ASP A 218 -11.32 -13.12 0.46
CA ASP A 218 -10.40 -12.84 1.60
C ASP A 218 -11.10 -12.70 2.95
N THR A 219 -12.13 -13.48 3.19
CA THR A 219 -12.90 -13.45 4.45
C THR A 219 -12.03 -13.70 5.68
N TRP A 220 -10.91 -14.40 5.52
CA TRP A 220 -9.91 -14.64 6.57
C TRP A 220 -9.33 -13.35 7.17
N LEU A 221 -9.32 -12.24 6.42
CA LEU A 221 -8.87 -10.94 6.92
C LEU A 221 -9.69 -10.47 8.12
N ALA A 222 -10.98 -10.84 8.20
CA ALA A 222 -11.83 -10.51 9.34
C ALA A 222 -11.41 -11.21 10.65
N GLY A 223 -10.73 -12.35 10.54
CA GLY A 223 -10.22 -13.13 11.67
C GLY A 223 -8.72 -12.99 11.89
N LEU A 224 -8.01 -12.27 11.02
CA LEU A 224 -6.58 -12.10 11.13
C LEU A 224 -6.20 -11.38 12.43
N ARG A 225 -5.24 -11.93 13.17
CA ARG A 225 -4.68 -11.26 14.34
C ARG A 225 -3.98 -9.96 13.93
N PRO A 226 -4.42 -8.77 14.41
CA PRO A 226 -3.83 -7.50 14.01
C PRO A 226 -2.35 -7.38 14.39
N LEU A 227 -1.63 -6.48 13.76
CA LEU A 227 -0.26 -6.14 14.12
C LEU A 227 -0.20 -5.30 15.40
N LEU A 228 -1.03 -4.29 15.49
CA LEU A 228 -0.99 -3.27 16.55
C LEU A 228 -2.17 -3.41 17.51
N LEU A 229 -3.37 -3.63 16.99
CA LEU A 229 -4.60 -3.71 17.79
C LEU A 229 -4.68 -5.01 18.60
N ALA A 230 -5.50 -4.99 19.66
CA ALA A 230 -5.78 -6.18 20.47
C ALA A 230 -6.73 -7.16 19.76
N SER A 231 -7.62 -6.65 18.90
CA SER A 231 -8.57 -7.47 18.13
C SER A 231 -9.07 -6.75 16.89
N PRO A 232 -9.57 -7.48 15.86
CA PRO A 232 -10.15 -6.89 14.65
C PRO A 232 -11.27 -5.89 14.95
N ARG A 233 -12.09 -6.17 15.96
CA ARG A 233 -13.28 -5.38 16.35
C ARG A 233 -12.98 -4.14 17.19
N GLN A 234 -11.74 -3.88 17.61
CA GLN A 234 -11.40 -2.81 18.57
C GLN A 234 -11.88 -1.42 18.11
N PHE A 235 -11.83 -1.16 16.81
CA PHE A 235 -12.28 0.10 16.19
C PHE A 235 -13.43 -0.10 15.21
N ARG A 236 -14.17 -1.24 15.29
CA ARG A 236 -15.35 -1.45 14.46
C ARG A 236 -16.32 -0.29 14.69
N PRO A 237 -16.75 0.45 13.64
CA PRO A 237 -17.73 1.51 13.79
C PRO A 237 -19.11 0.98 14.20
N GLY A 238 -20.01 1.86 14.57
CA GLY A 238 -21.44 1.54 14.62
C GLY A 238 -21.96 1.08 13.26
N GLY A 239 -23.12 0.43 13.22
CA GLY A 239 -23.68 -0.15 11.99
C GLY A 239 -24.05 0.88 10.92
N PRO A 240 -24.31 0.41 9.67
CA PRO A 240 -24.83 1.25 8.60
C PRO A 240 -26.21 1.80 8.97
N PRO A 241 -26.68 2.86 8.28
CA PRO A 241 -28.03 3.40 8.47
C PRO A 241 -29.09 2.33 8.23
N ALA A 242 -30.16 2.33 9.03
CA ALA A 242 -31.30 1.47 8.78
C ALA A 242 -31.90 1.74 7.38
N LEU A 243 -32.35 0.71 6.67
CA LEU A 243 -32.90 0.84 5.31
C LEU A 243 -34.05 1.86 5.25
N SER A 244 -34.89 1.92 6.28
CA SER A 244 -36.02 2.88 6.38
C SER A 244 -35.59 4.32 6.71
N SER A 245 -34.29 4.58 6.94
CA SER A 245 -33.84 5.91 7.37
C SER A 245 -33.64 6.90 6.22
N ALA A 246 -33.80 8.18 6.52
CA ALA A 246 -33.49 9.26 5.59
C ALA A 246 -31.99 9.30 5.22
N ALA A 247 -31.09 8.85 6.11
CA ALA A 247 -29.67 8.78 5.83
C ALA A 247 -29.36 7.76 4.72
N TYR A 248 -29.96 6.57 4.79
CA TYR A 248 -29.87 5.56 3.74
C TYR A 248 -30.41 6.08 2.40
N ALA A 249 -31.60 6.71 2.42
CA ALA A 249 -32.19 7.26 1.18
C ALA A 249 -31.29 8.32 0.53
N ARG A 250 -30.63 9.20 1.34
CA ARG A 250 -29.67 10.18 0.81
C ARG A 250 -28.45 9.52 0.17
N ASP A 251 -27.90 8.47 0.78
CA ASP A 251 -26.78 7.71 0.20
C ASP A 251 -27.17 7.13 -1.18
N LEU A 252 -28.37 6.52 -1.31
CA LEU A 252 -28.83 5.99 -2.58
C LEU A 252 -29.07 7.07 -3.63
N GLN A 253 -29.65 8.21 -3.23
CA GLN A 253 -29.87 9.34 -4.14
C GLN A 253 -28.55 9.90 -4.66
N GLU A 254 -27.56 10.08 -3.78
CA GLU A 254 -26.22 10.54 -4.18
C GLU A 254 -25.55 9.54 -5.14
N LEU A 255 -25.61 8.25 -4.85
CA LEU A 255 -25.06 7.19 -5.71
C LEU A 255 -25.72 7.14 -7.08
N LYS A 256 -27.06 7.26 -7.13
CA LYS A 256 -27.79 7.30 -8.41
C LYS A 256 -27.38 8.51 -9.24
N ALA A 257 -27.25 9.68 -8.62
CA ALA A 257 -26.88 10.93 -9.28
C ALA A 257 -25.40 10.96 -9.72
N MET A 258 -24.50 10.48 -8.87
CA MET A 258 -23.05 10.69 -9.04
C MET A 258 -22.28 9.41 -9.37
N GLY A 259 -22.78 8.23 -8.99
CA GLY A 259 -22.10 6.94 -9.14
C GLY A 259 -22.37 6.22 -10.47
N ALA A 260 -23.39 6.62 -11.21
CA ALA A 260 -23.82 5.93 -12.43
C ALA A 260 -22.75 5.94 -13.54
N LYS A 261 -22.65 4.85 -14.29
CA LYS A 261 -21.75 4.71 -15.45
C LYS A 261 -22.12 5.67 -16.57
N THR A 262 -23.43 5.81 -16.83
CA THR A 262 -24.01 6.69 -17.86
C THR A 262 -25.04 7.63 -17.23
N GLY A 263 -25.21 8.83 -17.80
CA GLY A 263 -26.22 9.79 -17.34
C GLY A 263 -25.95 10.40 -15.96
N SER A 264 -24.75 10.26 -15.42
CA SER A 264 -24.39 10.84 -14.11
C SER A 264 -24.17 12.35 -14.18
N GLY A 265 -24.41 13.03 -13.05
CA GLY A 265 -24.09 14.46 -12.87
C GLY A 265 -22.62 14.77 -12.65
N ARG A 266 -21.71 13.78 -12.71
CA ARG A 266 -20.27 14.01 -12.50
C ARG A 266 -19.67 14.89 -13.58
N SER A 267 -18.78 15.80 -13.17
CA SER A 267 -17.85 16.47 -14.08
C SER A 267 -16.76 15.51 -14.57
N ALA A 268 -16.03 15.92 -15.61
CA ALA A 268 -14.88 15.18 -16.10
C ALA A 268 -13.81 14.99 -15.01
N ARG A 269 -13.57 16.03 -14.18
CA ARG A 269 -12.62 15.95 -13.06
C ARG A 269 -13.06 14.95 -11.98
N GLN A 270 -14.35 14.89 -11.66
CA GLN A 270 -14.88 13.92 -10.70
C GLN A 270 -14.78 12.49 -11.23
N THR A 271 -15.03 12.29 -12.53
CA THR A 271 -14.82 11.00 -13.20
C THR A 271 -13.35 10.60 -13.16
N GLU A 272 -12.43 11.52 -13.48
CA GLU A 272 -10.99 11.27 -13.42
C GLU A 272 -10.56 10.95 -11.98
N THR A 273 -11.11 11.60 -10.94
CA THR A 273 -10.82 11.28 -9.53
C THR A 273 -11.28 9.87 -9.17
N ALA A 274 -12.47 9.45 -9.61
CA ALA A 274 -12.93 8.08 -9.40
C ALA A 274 -12.01 7.04 -10.07
N LEU A 275 -11.54 7.30 -11.28
CA LEU A 275 -10.59 6.46 -12.00
C LEU A 275 -9.21 6.46 -11.36
N PHE A 276 -8.73 7.61 -10.88
CA PHE A 276 -7.43 7.75 -10.23
C PHE A 276 -7.27 6.80 -9.05
N PHE A 277 -8.28 6.67 -8.20
CA PHE A 277 -8.31 5.78 -7.04
C PHE A 277 -8.99 4.42 -7.33
N SER A 278 -9.13 4.01 -8.59
CA SER A 278 -9.60 2.67 -8.94
C SER A 278 -8.49 1.64 -9.08
N GLY A 279 -7.24 2.09 -9.08
CA GLY A 279 -6.03 1.25 -9.11
C GLY A 279 -5.72 0.59 -7.76
N ASN A 280 -4.49 0.10 -7.66
CA ASN A 280 -3.97 -0.50 -6.44
C ASN A 280 -3.56 0.59 -5.43
N LEU A 281 -4.43 0.90 -4.47
CA LEU A 281 -4.16 1.93 -3.45
C LEU A 281 -2.89 1.63 -2.64
N VAL A 282 -2.60 0.36 -2.34
CA VAL A 282 -1.39 -0.01 -1.58
C VAL A 282 -0.15 0.38 -2.37
N GLU A 283 -0.07 0.05 -3.65
CA GLU A 283 1.04 0.42 -4.53
C GLU A 283 1.20 1.95 -4.65
N GLN A 284 0.08 2.67 -4.82
CA GLN A 284 0.07 4.14 -4.85
C GLN A 284 0.69 4.73 -3.58
N VAL A 285 0.28 4.21 -2.41
CA VAL A 285 0.80 4.64 -1.10
C VAL A 285 2.29 4.33 -0.97
N GLN A 286 2.71 3.08 -1.27
CA GLN A 286 4.12 2.70 -1.14
C GLN A 286 5.01 3.60 -2.01
N THR A 287 4.60 3.86 -3.25
CA THR A 287 5.35 4.73 -4.17
C THR A 287 5.41 6.17 -3.64
N ALA A 288 4.30 6.72 -3.15
CA ALA A 288 4.27 8.07 -2.60
C ALA A 288 5.11 8.21 -1.32
N VAL A 289 5.12 7.21 -0.45
CA VAL A 289 5.93 7.21 0.79
C VAL A 289 7.41 7.07 0.48
N ARG A 290 7.81 6.23 -0.50
CA ARG A 290 9.20 6.15 -0.98
C ARG A 290 9.70 7.48 -1.52
N ASP A 291 8.90 8.13 -2.36
CA ASP A 291 9.21 9.45 -2.92
C ASP A 291 9.35 10.51 -1.81
N HIS A 292 8.40 10.55 -0.87
CA HIS A 292 8.45 11.45 0.28
C HIS A 292 9.75 11.25 1.09
N ALA A 293 10.07 10.01 1.47
CA ALA A 293 11.26 9.70 2.26
C ALA A 293 12.56 10.11 1.53
N ALA A 294 12.62 9.92 0.20
CA ALA A 294 13.75 10.31 -0.62
C ALA A 294 13.89 11.83 -0.73
N ARG A 295 12.81 12.55 -1.06
CA ARG A 295 12.81 14.03 -1.22
C ARG A 295 13.16 14.74 0.08
N HIS A 296 12.68 14.24 1.20
CA HIS A 296 12.95 14.80 2.53
C HIS A 296 14.22 14.24 3.17
N ARG A 297 14.98 13.39 2.46
CA ARG A 297 16.27 12.83 2.91
C ARG A 297 16.18 12.24 4.32
N LEU A 298 15.13 11.49 4.59
CA LEU A 298 14.96 10.84 5.89
C LEU A 298 16.09 9.84 6.14
N GLY A 299 16.65 9.85 7.35
CA GLY A 299 17.63 8.87 7.76
C GLY A 299 17.06 7.45 7.78
N ILE A 300 17.95 6.44 7.88
CA ILE A 300 17.52 5.03 7.79
C ILE A 300 16.52 4.64 8.89
N ALA A 301 16.73 5.09 10.13
CA ALA A 301 15.83 4.82 11.25
C ALA A 301 14.47 5.52 11.09
N GLU A 302 14.48 6.76 10.61
CA GLU A 302 13.27 7.53 10.33
C GLU A 302 12.47 6.91 9.16
N THR A 303 13.17 6.49 8.10
CA THR A 303 12.57 5.81 6.96
C THR A 303 11.93 4.48 7.37
N ALA A 304 12.63 3.65 8.13
CA ALA A 304 12.11 2.39 8.63
C ALA A 304 10.90 2.60 9.56
N ARG A 305 10.95 3.61 10.44
CA ARG A 305 9.82 3.99 11.31
C ARG A 305 8.61 4.45 10.51
N LEU A 306 8.82 5.25 9.47
CA LEU A 306 7.75 5.76 8.61
C LEU A 306 7.02 4.61 7.94
N PHE A 307 7.74 3.68 7.29
CA PHE A 307 7.13 2.52 6.65
C PHE A 307 6.45 1.59 7.65
N ALA A 308 7.04 1.34 8.81
CA ALA A 308 6.43 0.49 9.84
C ALA A 308 5.11 1.08 10.36
N ALA A 309 5.08 2.38 10.66
CA ALA A 309 3.89 3.06 11.15
C ALA A 309 2.76 3.07 10.08
N VAL A 310 3.10 3.40 8.83
CA VAL A 310 2.16 3.43 7.71
C VAL A 310 1.61 2.03 7.43
N ASN A 311 2.48 1.04 7.25
CA ASN A 311 2.08 -0.27 6.77
C ASN A 311 1.44 -1.14 7.84
N ALA A 312 1.87 -1.04 9.11
CA ALA A 312 1.19 -1.74 10.20
C ALA A 312 -0.20 -1.13 10.47
N SER A 313 -0.36 0.19 10.36
CA SER A 313 -1.68 0.85 10.45
C SER A 313 -2.58 0.48 9.27
N ALA A 314 -2.04 0.39 8.06
CA ALA A 314 -2.78 -0.06 6.88
C ALA A 314 -3.24 -1.53 7.00
N THR A 315 -2.39 -2.42 7.54
CA THR A 315 -2.75 -3.81 7.85
C THR A 315 -3.94 -3.87 8.79
N ASP A 316 -3.87 -3.16 9.91
CA ASP A 316 -4.93 -3.20 10.91
C ASP A 316 -6.21 -2.49 10.43
N ALA A 317 -6.07 -1.52 9.52
CA ALA A 317 -7.21 -0.90 8.84
C ALA A 317 -7.97 -1.88 7.94
N VAL A 318 -7.24 -2.70 7.17
CA VAL A 318 -7.83 -3.78 6.37
C VAL A 318 -8.54 -4.80 7.26
N VAL A 319 -7.88 -5.25 8.32
CA VAL A 319 -8.45 -6.20 9.28
C VAL A 319 -9.74 -5.65 9.89
N THR A 320 -9.73 -4.40 10.35
CA THR A 320 -10.92 -3.71 10.90
C THR A 320 -12.03 -3.57 9.86
N ALA A 321 -11.69 -3.25 8.61
CA ALA A 321 -12.67 -3.12 7.54
C ALA A 321 -13.33 -4.46 7.20
N TRP A 322 -12.53 -5.55 7.09
CA TRP A 322 -13.07 -6.89 6.80
C TRP A 322 -13.91 -7.46 7.95
N ASP A 323 -13.51 -7.20 9.21
CA ASP A 323 -14.31 -7.51 10.38
C ASP A 323 -15.68 -6.82 10.32
N ALA A 324 -15.71 -5.52 10.01
CA ALA A 324 -16.96 -4.77 9.86
C ALA A 324 -17.79 -5.29 8.66
N LYS A 325 -17.17 -5.61 7.53
CA LYS A 325 -17.84 -6.16 6.35
C LYS A 325 -18.50 -7.51 6.63
N LEU A 326 -17.79 -8.39 7.31
CA LEU A 326 -18.32 -9.70 7.69
C LEU A 326 -19.46 -9.57 8.71
N HIS A 327 -19.30 -8.65 9.68
CA HIS A 327 -20.27 -8.44 10.76
C HIS A 327 -21.58 -7.81 10.29
N TYR A 328 -21.50 -6.77 9.45
CA TYR A 328 -22.69 -6.02 9.00
C TYR A 328 -23.28 -6.55 7.71
N ALA A 329 -22.51 -7.26 6.91
CA ALA A 329 -22.95 -7.93 5.68
C ALA A 329 -23.73 -7.02 4.72
N SER A 330 -23.47 -5.71 4.69
CA SER A 330 -24.27 -4.73 3.95
C SER A 330 -24.14 -4.90 2.44
N TRP A 331 -25.27 -4.87 1.74
CA TRP A 331 -25.29 -4.95 0.28
C TRP A 331 -24.55 -3.78 -0.41
N ARG A 332 -24.12 -4.01 -1.65
CA ARG A 332 -23.45 -3.01 -2.48
C ARG A 332 -24.43 -2.04 -3.11
N PRO A 333 -24.00 -0.81 -3.49
CA PRO A 333 -24.82 0.16 -4.18
C PRO A 333 -25.59 -0.39 -5.37
N ILE A 334 -24.94 -1.21 -6.23
CA ILE A 334 -25.59 -1.81 -7.38
C ILE A 334 -26.79 -2.70 -6.98
N THR A 335 -26.65 -3.46 -5.90
CA THR A 335 -27.75 -4.30 -5.38
C THR A 335 -28.83 -3.43 -4.73
N ALA A 336 -28.41 -2.48 -3.88
CA ALA A 336 -29.32 -1.59 -3.18
C ALA A 336 -30.18 -0.76 -4.12
N ILE A 337 -29.59 -0.19 -5.18
CA ILE A 337 -30.32 0.63 -6.16
C ILE A 337 -31.24 -0.22 -7.03
N ARG A 338 -30.76 -1.37 -7.51
CA ARG A 338 -31.57 -2.24 -8.37
C ARG A 338 -32.77 -2.87 -7.67
N LEU A 339 -32.68 -3.05 -6.36
CA LEU A 339 -33.71 -3.70 -5.53
C LEU A 339 -34.30 -2.74 -4.48
N ALA A 340 -34.27 -1.43 -4.72
CA ALA A 340 -34.77 -0.44 -3.76
C ALA A 340 -36.27 -0.56 -3.47
N ASP A 341 -37.03 -1.20 -4.34
CA ASP A 341 -38.44 -1.57 -4.11
C ASP A 341 -38.65 -2.62 -3.00
N THR A 342 -37.56 -3.29 -2.56
CA THR A 342 -37.59 -4.31 -1.49
C THR A 342 -37.10 -3.80 -0.14
N ASP A 343 -36.56 -2.57 -0.05
CA ASP A 343 -35.94 -2.02 1.17
C ASP A 343 -36.95 -1.45 2.18
N GLY A 344 -38.21 -1.30 1.77
CA GLY A 344 -39.29 -0.76 2.60
C GLY A 344 -39.18 0.74 2.86
N ASN A 345 -38.37 1.49 2.13
CA ASN A 345 -38.17 2.92 2.29
C ASN A 345 -38.92 3.69 1.16
N PRO A 346 -39.98 4.45 1.47
CA PRO A 346 -40.75 5.17 0.45
C PRO A 346 -39.97 6.31 -0.22
N ALA A 347 -38.81 6.69 0.32
CA ALA A 347 -37.94 7.73 -0.25
C ALA A 347 -36.90 7.17 -1.24
N THR A 348 -36.87 5.86 -1.45
CA THR A 348 -36.02 5.19 -2.45
C THR A 348 -36.85 4.67 -3.61
N THR A 349 -36.22 4.53 -4.77
CA THR A 349 -36.87 4.01 -5.97
C THR A 349 -35.91 3.11 -6.71
N ALA A 350 -36.36 1.91 -7.09
CA ALA A 350 -35.54 0.96 -7.84
C ALA A 350 -35.17 1.49 -9.22
N ASP A 351 -33.97 1.13 -9.65
CA ASP A 351 -33.49 1.30 -11.02
C ASP A 351 -32.77 0.00 -11.45
N PRO A 352 -33.50 -0.97 -12.00
CA PRO A 352 -32.95 -2.27 -12.38
C PRO A 352 -31.82 -2.22 -13.42
N ALA A 353 -31.74 -1.12 -14.19
CA ALA A 353 -30.72 -0.92 -15.22
C ALA A 353 -29.49 -0.17 -14.71
N TRP A 354 -29.49 0.34 -13.48
CA TRP A 354 -28.39 1.12 -12.95
C TRP A 354 -27.07 0.32 -12.89
N GLU A 355 -26.01 0.93 -13.39
CA GLU A 355 -24.65 0.38 -13.34
C GLU A 355 -23.69 1.42 -12.72
N PRO A 356 -22.76 0.99 -11.83
CA PRO A 356 -21.72 1.86 -11.33
C PRO A 356 -20.67 2.16 -12.40
N LEU A 357 -19.94 3.30 -12.24
CA LEU A 357 -18.80 3.63 -13.10
C LEU A 357 -17.70 2.56 -13.00
N LEU A 358 -17.40 2.11 -11.81
CA LEU A 358 -16.36 1.11 -11.54
C LEU A 358 -16.97 -0.27 -11.32
N VAL A 359 -16.21 -1.31 -11.66
CA VAL A 359 -16.59 -2.69 -11.29
C VAL A 359 -16.68 -2.82 -9.77
N THR A 360 -17.81 -3.34 -9.30
CA THR A 360 -18.05 -3.53 -7.87
C THR A 360 -17.17 -4.65 -7.31
N PRO A 361 -16.32 -4.38 -6.30
CA PRO A 361 -15.51 -5.41 -5.66
C PRO A 361 -16.36 -6.48 -4.94
N PRO A 362 -15.94 -7.76 -4.95
CA PRO A 362 -16.73 -8.88 -4.42
C PRO A 362 -16.63 -9.00 -2.89
N HIS A 363 -17.14 -8.01 -2.18
CA HIS A 363 -17.24 -7.98 -0.70
C HIS A 363 -18.29 -6.94 -0.27
N PRO A 364 -18.84 -7.01 0.97
CA PRO A 364 -19.84 -6.07 1.47
C PRO A 364 -19.45 -4.59 1.38
N ASP A 365 -20.44 -3.70 1.37
CA ASP A 365 -20.22 -2.25 1.29
C ASP A 365 -19.57 -1.69 2.56
N TYR A 366 -20.19 -1.87 3.70
CA TYR A 366 -19.88 -1.19 4.96
C TYR A 366 -18.86 -1.98 5.81
N VAL A 367 -17.72 -1.38 6.17
CA VAL A 367 -17.21 -0.06 5.83
C VAL A 367 -16.35 -0.13 4.55
N ALA A 368 -16.10 1.01 3.90
CA ALA A 368 -15.27 1.05 2.70
C ALA A 368 -13.79 0.80 3.04
N GLY A 369 -13.19 -0.23 2.44
CA GLY A 369 -11.79 -0.59 2.71
C GLY A 369 -10.79 0.48 2.28
N HIS A 370 -10.99 1.08 1.10
CA HIS A 370 -10.10 2.13 0.58
C HIS A 370 -9.99 3.32 1.53
N THR A 371 -11.12 3.83 2.03
CA THR A 371 -11.13 4.99 2.92
C THR A 371 -10.60 4.67 4.31
N THR A 372 -10.81 3.42 4.79
CA THR A 372 -10.23 2.97 6.06
C THR A 372 -8.70 2.93 5.98
N VAL A 373 -8.15 2.38 4.90
CA VAL A 373 -6.70 2.30 4.68
C VAL A 373 -6.11 3.68 4.42
N ALA A 374 -6.69 4.49 3.54
CA ALA A 374 -6.16 5.82 3.23
C ALA A 374 -6.07 6.70 4.48
N ALA A 375 -7.12 6.74 5.29
CA ALA A 375 -7.13 7.54 6.52
C ALA A 375 -6.17 7.01 7.59
N ALA A 376 -5.98 5.68 7.68
CA ALA A 376 -4.96 5.11 8.57
C ALA A 376 -3.54 5.51 8.13
N VAL A 377 -3.26 5.46 6.83
CA VAL A 377 -1.99 5.91 6.23
C VAL A 377 -1.78 7.41 6.48
N ALA A 378 -2.75 8.23 6.13
CA ALA A 378 -2.67 9.69 6.28
C ALA A 378 -2.43 10.08 7.75
N ARG A 379 -3.13 9.42 8.68
CA ARG A 379 -2.93 9.64 10.13
C ARG A 379 -1.58 9.13 10.62
N ALA A 380 -1.11 7.98 10.13
CA ALA A 380 0.22 7.47 10.47
C ALA A 380 1.32 8.42 9.99
N LEU A 381 1.22 8.93 8.75
CA LEU A 381 2.13 9.95 8.21
C LEU A 381 2.17 11.19 9.11
N THR A 382 1.02 11.83 9.35
CA THR A 382 0.97 13.05 10.17
C THR A 382 1.49 12.83 11.58
N GLY A 383 1.23 11.66 12.16
CA GLY A 383 1.70 11.30 13.50
C GLY A 383 3.21 11.05 13.57
N VAL A 384 3.81 10.43 12.54
CA VAL A 384 5.26 10.22 12.46
C VAL A 384 6.00 11.51 12.14
N LEU A 385 5.49 12.30 11.19
CA LEU A 385 6.09 13.57 10.76
C LEU A 385 5.88 14.69 11.79
N GLY A 386 4.88 14.56 12.67
CA GLY A 386 4.57 15.59 13.68
C GLY A 386 3.93 16.85 13.10
N THR A 387 3.37 16.78 11.90
CA THR A 387 2.74 17.89 11.17
C THR A 387 1.51 17.42 10.42
N SER A 388 0.55 18.31 10.18
CA SER A 388 -0.61 18.04 9.31
C SER A 388 -0.25 18.11 7.81
N HIS A 389 0.92 18.66 7.48
CA HIS A 389 1.42 18.72 6.10
C HIS A 389 2.11 17.41 5.75
N ILE A 390 1.63 16.71 4.72
CA ILE A 390 2.12 15.37 4.34
C ILE A 390 3.00 15.36 3.09
N ASP A 391 2.91 16.37 2.22
CA ASP A 391 3.69 16.51 0.98
C ASP A 391 3.85 15.18 0.21
N LEU A 392 2.74 14.60 -0.21
CA LEU A 392 2.70 13.35 -0.97
C LEU A 392 2.50 13.58 -2.46
N HIS A 393 3.29 12.88 -3.27
CA HIS A 393 3.12 12.75 -4.71
C HIS A 393 2.55 11.37 -5.00
N VAL A 394 1.25 11.27 -5.18
CA VAL A 394 0.54 10.00 -5.38
C VAL A 394 0.38 9.74 -6.87
N PRO A 395 1.00 8.67 -7.43
CA PRO A 395 0.82 8.31 -8.84
C PRO A 395 -0.42 7.44 -9.04
N SER A 396 -0.93 7.39 -10.27
CA SER A 396 -1.94 6.44 -10.70
C SER A 396 -1.57 5.85 -12.06
N ASP A 397 -1.45 4.55 -12.13
CA ASP A 397 -1.23 3.79 -13.36
C ASP A 397 -2.50 3.77 -14.24
N VAL A 398 -3.67 3.93 -13.64
CA VAL A 398 -4.96 3.94 -14.35
C VAL A 398 -5.15 5.22 -15.17
N THR A 399 -4.78 6.38 -14.60
CA THR A 399 -4.92 7.68 -15.29
C THR A 399 -3.62 8.18 -15.88
N GLY A 400 -2.48 7.55 -15.59
CA GLY A 400 -1.15 7.99 -16.01
C GLY A 400 -0.74 9.35 -15.42
N SER A 401 -1.39 9.78 -14.32
CA SER A 401 -1.18 11.09 -13.70
C SER A 401 -0.64 10.97 -12.28
N THR A 402 -0.10 12.06 -11.75
CA THR A 402 0.33 12.19 -10.36
C THR A 402 -0.42 13.34 -9.70
N ARG A 403 -0.95 13.12 -8.51
CA ARG A 403 -1.58 14.15 -7.68
C ARG A 403 -0.73 14.51 -6.48
N PHE A 404 -0.79 15.78 -6.10
CA PHE A 404 -0.01 16.34 -5.00
C PHE A 404 -0.93 16.66 -3.83
N TYR A 405 -0.66 16.07 -2.67
CA TYR A 405 -1.44 16.26 -1.45
C TYR A 405 -0.58 16.92 -0.38
N GLY A 406 -0.91 18.20 -0.08
CA GLY A 406 -0.28 18.94 1.00
C GLY A 406 -0.85 18.62 2.37
N SER A 407 -2.07 18.08 2.44
CA SER A 407 -2.72 17.71 3.70
C SER A 407 -3.36 16.32 3.67
N ALA A 408 -3.42 15.69 4.84
CA ALA A 408 -4.11 14.43 5.04
C ALA A 408 -5.62 14.54 4.73
N ASP A 409 -6.25 15.66 5.12
CA ASP A 409 -7.68 15.88 4.90
C ASP A 409 -8.05 15.97 3.41
N ASP A 410 -7.15 16.49 2.56
CA ASP A 410 -7.39 16.56 1.11
C ASP A 410 -7.30 15.18 0.48
N LEU A 411 -6.32 14.36 0.89
CA LEU A 411 -6.22 12.97 0.44
C LEU A 411 -7.45 12.17 0.86
N ASP A 412 -7.85 12.25 2.13
CA ASP A 412 -9.00 11.52 2.66
C ASP A 412 -10.29 11.91 1.94
N ARG A 413 -10.49 13.22 1.65
CA ARG A 413 -11.65 13.72 0.90
C ARG A 413 -11.69 13.16 -0.51
N ASP A 414 -10.57 13.22 -1.24
CA ASP A 414 -10.51 12.74 -2.62
C ASP A 414 -10.76 11.23 -2.69
N VAL A 415 -10.24 10.44 -1.73
CA VAL A 415 -10.49 9.00 -1.68
C VAL A 415 -11.96 8.70 -1.35
N VAL A 416 -12.57 9.39 -0.38
CA VAL A 416 -14.01 9.25 -0.06
C VAL A 416 -14.88 9.58 -1.28
N ASP A 417 -14.63 10.73 -1.91
CA ASP A 417 -15.40 11.15 -3.08
C ASP A 417 -15.21 10.21 -4.27
N ALA A 418 -14.00 9.70 -4.50
CA ALA A 418 -13.69 8.75 -5.56
C ALA A 418 -14.53 7.46 -5.49
N ARG A 419 -14.81 6.98 -4.28
CA ARG A 419 -15.59 5.73 -4.10
C ARG A 419 -17.08 5.95 -4.37
N VAL A 420 -17.63 7.07 -3.92
CA VAL A 420 -19.00 7.48 -4.21
C VAL A 420 -19.18 7.75 -5.71
N TRP A 421 -18.28 8.53 -6.31
CA TRP A 421 -18.31 8.83 -7.74
C TRP A 421 -18.05 7.59 -8.62
N GLY A 422 -17.30 6.63 -8.09
CA GLY A 422 -17.14 5.32 -8.70
C GLY A 422 -18.38 4.43 -8.64
N GLY A 423 -19.37 4.78 -7.79
CA GLY A 423 -20.61 4.03 -7.62
C GLY A 423 -20.44 2.73 -6.83
N VAL A 424 -19.34 2.57 -6.11
CA VAL A 424 -18.98 1.28 -5.48
C VAL A 424 -19.13 1.26 -3.96
N HIS A 425 -19.25 2.43 -3.32
CA HIS A 425 -19.50 2.57 -1.89
C HIS A 425 -20.48 3.71 -1.61
N SER A 426 -21.31 3.54 -0.58
CA SER A 426 -22.13 4.60 -0.02
C SER A 426 -21.25 5.62 0.74
N ARG A 427 -21.67 6.89 0.76
CA ARG A 427 -20.93 7.92 1.51
C ARG A 427 -20.81 7.58 2.99
N THR A 428 -21.85 7.05 3.57
CA THR A 428 -21.82 6.60 4.97
C THR A 428 -20.78 5.51 5.20
N ALA A 429 -20.63 4.54 4.29
CA ALA A 429 -19.60 3.51 4.38
C ALA A 429 -18.18 4.09 4.27
N ASP A 430 -18.00 5.07 3.40
CA ASP A 430 -16.73 5.76 3.19
C ASP A 430 -16.33 6.60 4.40
N VAL A 431 -17.24 7.44 4.91
CA VAL A 431 -16.98 8.29 6.08
C VAL A 431 -16.74 7.47 7.35
N ALA A 432 -17.50 6.39 7.54
CA ALA A 432 -17.29 5.49 8.67
C ALA A 432 -15.93 4.78 8.61
N GLY A 433 -15.53 4.35 7.41
CA GLY A 433 -14.21 3.77 7.17
C GLY A 433 -13.08 4.76 7.46
N CYS A 434 -13.15 5.97 6.91
CA CYS A 434 -12.19 7.04 7.14
C CYS A 434 -12.02 7.32 8.65
N ARG A 435 -13.12 7.51 9.37
CA ARG A 435 -13.09 7.76 10.83
C ARG A 435 -12.48 6.60 11.62
N ALA A 436 -12.78 5.35 11.23
CA ALA A 436 -12.21 4.16 11.86
C ALA A 436 -10.70 4.09 11.63
N GLY A 437 -10.25 4.24 10.37
CA GLY A 437 -8.84 4.23 9.99
C GLY A 437 -8.02 5.28 10.72
N ALA A 438 -8.50 6.51 10.77
CA ALA A 438 -7.81 7.59 11.47
C ALA A 438 -7.72 7.35 13.00
N ARG A 439 -8.78 6.83 13.62
CA ARG A 439 -8.80 6.53 15.07
C ARG A 439 -7.85 5.41 15.43
N LEU A 440 -7.84 4.32 14.65
CA LEU A 440 -6.93 3.20 14.92
C LEU A 440 -5.46 3.59 14.76
N ALA A 441 -5.11 4.37 13.72
CA ALA A 441 -3.73 4.80 13.51
C ALA A 441 -3.27 5.79 14.59
N ALA A 442 -4.15 6.69 15.05
CA ALA A 442 -3.86 7.55 16.19
C ALA A 442 -3.53 6.73 17.44
N TRP A 443 -4.39 5.76 17.77
CA TRP A 443 -4.18 4.86 18.90
C TRP A 443 -2.89 4.05 18.74
N ALA A 444 -2.64 3.52 17.55
CA ALA A 444 -1.43 2.74 17.25
C ALA A 444 -0.15 3.54 17.50
N LEU A 445 -0.13 4.81 17.08
CA LEU A 445 1.01 5.69 17.30
C LEU A 445 1.19 6.12 18.75
N ASP A 446 0.14 6.10 19.56
CA ASP A 446 0.29 6.36 21.01
C ASP A 446 0.92 5.15 21.74
N HIS A 447 0.91 3.94 21.14
CA HIS A 447 1.37 2.70 21.77
C HIS A 447 2.61 2.10 21.14
N TYR A 448 2.90 2.39 19.86
CA TYR A 448 4.00 1.78 19.10
C TYR A 448 4.86 2.83 18.42
N PHE A 449 6.07 2.44 18.04
CA PHE A 449 7.02 3.27 17.29
C PHE A 449 7.41 4.59 18.01
N GLN A 450 7.28 4.60 19.33
CA GLN A 450 7.54 5.78 20.14
C GLN A 450 9.04 6.08 20.23
N PRO A 451 9.42 7.38 20.24
CA PRO A 451 10.78 7.76 20.62
C PRO A 451 11.12 7.26 22.04
N VAL A 452 12.33 6.80 22.22
CA VAL A 452 12.86 6.45 23.54
C VAL A 452 13.96 7.46 23.91
N ALA A 453 14.10 7.76 25.19
CA ALA A 453 15.22 8.57 25.68
C ALA A 453 16.53 7.85 25.30
N GLY A 454 17.47 8.60 24.73
CA GLY A 454 18.79 8.05 24.40
C GLY A 454 19.49 7.55 25.66
N ASP A 455 20.07 6.37 25.57
CA ASP A 455 20.95 5.80 26.62
C ASP A 455 22.37 6.41 26.59
N GLY A 456 22.54 7.53 25.89
CA GLY A 456 23.82 8.20 25.68
C GLY A 456 24.72 7.55 24.62
N THR A 457 24.36 6.39 24.09
CA THR A 457 25.11 5.67 23.04
C THR A 457 24.58 5.95 21.63
N HIS A 458 23.38 6.50 21.53
CA HIS A 458 22.71 6.84 20.26
C HIS A 458 22.22 8.29 20.28
N PRO A 459 22.27 9.01 19.15
CA PRO A 459 21.69 10.36 19.06
C PRO A 459 20.19 10.29 19.40
N SER A 460 19.76 11.13 20.33
CA SER A 460 18.34 11.29 20.61
C SER A 460 17.64 11.78 19.33
N PRO A 461 16.47 11.24 18.96
CA PRO A 461 15.68 11.83 17.89
C PRO A 461 15.40 13.30 18.21
N PRO A 462 15.25 14.18 17.21
CA PRO A 462 14.97 15.58 17.44
C PRO A 462 13.78 15.70 18.40
N ALA A 463 13.98 16.48 19.47
CA ALA A 463 12.97 16.63 20.52
C ALA A 463 11.64 17.03 19.87
N ARG A 464 10.65 16.16 19.98
CA ARG A 464 9.27 16.56 19.69
C ARG A 464 8.98 17.73 20.63
N THR A 465 8.82 18.93 20.07
CA THR A 465 8.35 20.05 20.88
C THR A 465 7.04 19.59 21.55
N ALA A 466 7.01 19.65 22.88
CA ALA A 466 5.91 19.15 23.72
C ALA A 466 4.56 19.91 23.49
N ARG A 467 4.41 20.56 22.36
CA ARG A 467 3.22 21.26 21.87
C ARG A 467 2.59 20.52 20.68
N GLN A 468 2.48 19.19 20.74
CA GLN A 468 1.48 18.55 19.89
C GLN A 468 0.14 18.65 20.64
N GLY A 469 -0.53 19.78 20.46
CA GLY A 469 -1.97 19.84 20.61
C GLY A 469 -2.54 18.66 19.80
N ARG A 470 -3.51 17.91 20.37
CA ARG A 470 -4.17 16.83 19.64
C ARG A 470 -4.43 17.34 18.24
N LEU A 471 -3.77 16.73 17.23
CA LEU A 471 -4.06 17.03 15.84
C LEU A 471 -5.57 16.93 15.69
N ALA A 472 -6.21 17.95 15.10
CA ALA A 472 -7.65 17.96 14.91
C ALA A 472 -8.09 16.63 14.31
N GLY A 473 -9.23 16.11 14.75
CA GLY A 473 -9.77 14.87 14.19
C GLY A 473 -9.89 14.95 12.67
N PRO A 474 -9.79 13.83 11.95
CA PRO A 474 -9.79 13.82 10.49
C PRO A 474 -11.09 14.41 9.94
N ARG A 475 -10.99 15.25 8.92
CA ARG A 475 -12.14 15.76 8.18
C ARG A 475 -12.49 14.79 7.06
N CYS A 476 -13.22 13.75 7.39
CA CYS A 476 -13.61 12.69 6.47
C CYS A 476 -14.74 13.07 5.49
N GLY A 477 -14.78 14.27 4.96
CA GLY A 477 -15.68 14.65 3.85
C GLY A 477 -17.19 14.61 4.10
N GLY A 478 -17.64 14.36 5.34
CA GLY A 478 -19.04 14.21 5.70
C GLY A 478 -19.69 15.42 6.41
N ASP A 479 -18.88 16.40 6.79
CA ASP A 479 -19.36 17.58 7.50
C ASP A 479 -19.66 18.73 6.51
N ARG A 480 -20.58 18.50 5.57
CA ARG A 480 -21.30 19.60 4.94
C ARG A 480 -22.46 19.93 5.88
N GLY A 481 -22.26 20.97 6.71
CA GLY A 481 -23.30 21.55 7.53
C GLY A 481 -24.49 22.05 6.74
#